data_24f804af2c1db4faac6740abbb3c6804
#
_entry.id   24f804af2c1db4faac6740abbb3c6804
#
_cell.length_a   1.000
_cell.length_b   1.000
_cell.length_c   1.000
_cell.angle_alpha   90.00
_cell.angle_beta   90.00
_cell.angle_gamma   90.00
#
_symmetry.space_group_name_H-M   'P 1'
#
loop_
_entity.id
_entity.type
_entity.pdbx_description
1 polymer ?
#
loop_
_entity_poly.entity_id
_entity_poly.type
_entity_poly.pdbx_seq_one_letter_code
_entity_poly.pdbx_strand_id
1 'polypeptide(L)' 'MKKTVVGITVVGKDREGIVATFTNFAFSKGGNIEKVNQNVIKNLFGMYLEVSFSKKLDTK' A
#
# COMPACT_ATOMS: atom_id res chain seq x y z
N MET A 1 -10.75 -15.20 13.10
CA MET A 1 -10.28 -13.86 13.13
C MET A 1 -10.43 -13.18 11.82
N LYS A 2 -10.92 -12.00 11.83
CA LYS A 2 -11.13 -11.30 10.61
C LYS A 2 -9.92 -10.57 10.16
N LYS A 3 -9.74 -10.49 8.89
CA LYS A 3 -8.66 -9.78 8.28
C LYS A 3 -9.22 -8.51 7.69
N THR A 4 -8.56 -7.41 7.93
CA THR A 4 -8.96 -6.15 7.33
C THR A 4 -8.07 -5.90 6.12
N VAL A 5 -8.68 -5.65 4.98
CA VAL A 5 -7.93 -5.40 3.77
C VAL A 5 -8.22 -3.97 3.32
N VAL A 6 -7.16 -3.25 3.06
CA VAL A 6 -7.26 -1.85 2.64
C VAL A 6 -6.65 -1.71 1.26
N GLY A 7 -7.36 -1.07 0.35
CA GLY A 7 -6.83 -0.78 -0.97
C GLY A 7 -6.34 0.65 -1.01
N ILE A 8 -5.15 0.84 -1.55
CA ILE A 8 -4.53 2.15 -1.63
C ILE A 8 -4.08 2.40 -3.05
N THR A 9 -4.48 3.53 -3.60
CA THR A 9 -4.03 3.91 -4.94
C THR A 9 -3.25 5.20 -4.86
N VAL A 10 -2.12 5.23 -5.52
CA VAL A 10 -1.24 6.39 -5.52
C VAL A 10 -0.80 6.68 -6.93
N VAL A 11 -0.75 7.95 -7.28
CA VAL A 11 -0.26 8.37 -8.58
C VAL A 11 0.73 9.49 -8.38
N GLY A 12 1.85 9.41 -9.03
CA GLY A 12 2.86 10.46 -8.91
C GLY A 12 3.95 10.29 -9.94
N LYS A 13 4.93 11.16 -9.88
CA LYS A 13 6.02 11.13 -10.84
C LYS A 13 7.21 10.35 -10.36
N ASP A 14 7.37 10.22 -9.06
CA ASP A 14 8.54 9.60 -8.50
C ASP A 14 8.24 8.20 -8.03
N ARG A 15 8.50 7.23 -8.89
CA ARG A 15 8.20 5.86 -8.60
C ARG A 15 8.87 5.37 -7.33
N GLU A 16 10.15 5.69 -7.18
CA GLU A 16 10.90 5.17 -6.05
C GLU A 16 10.42 5.74 -4.74
N GLY A 17 10.12 7.02 -4.73
CA GLY A 17 9.61 7.65 -3.53
C GLY A 17 8.26 7.10 -3.13
N ILE A 18 7.41 6.88 -4.13
CA ILE A 18 6.08 6.34 -3.86
C ILE A 18 6.16 4.94 -3.28
N VAL A 19 6.96 4.09 -3.91
CA VAL A 19 7.07 2.71 -3.44
C VAL A 19 7.63 2.67 -2.02
N ALA A 20 8.67 3.44 -1.76
CA ALA A 20 9.29 3.43 -0.44
C ALA A 20 8.33 3.93 0.63
N THR A 21 7.60 4.98 0.32
CA THR A 21 6.67 5.55 1.28
C THR A 21 5.61 4.56 1.68
N PHE A 22 5.03 3.89 0.70
CA PHE A 22 3.92 2.99 1.02
C PHE A 22 4.37 1.67 1.58
N THR A 23 5.54 1.21 1.20
CA THR A 23 6.09 0.02 1.81
C THR A 23 6.37 0.27 3.28
N ASN A 24 6.96 1.42 3.60
CA ASN A 24 7.22 1.76 4.97
C ASN A 24 5.94 1.94 5.77
N PHE A 25 4.94 2.53 5.15
CA PHE A 25 3.66 2.69 5.81
C PHE A 25 3.07 1.34 6.19
N ALA A 26 3.02 0.42 5.24
CA ALA A 26 2.45 -0.89 5.51
C ALA A 26 3.22 -1.61 6.60
N PHE A 27 4.54 -1.53 6.52
CA PHE A 27 5.37 -2.21 7.48
C PHE A 27 5.18 -1.64 8.88
N SER A 28 5.13 -0.32 8.99
CA SER A 28 5.01 0.30 10.31
C SER A 28 3.66 0.04 10.95
N LYS A 29 2.65 -0.28 10.15
CA LYS A 29 1.35 -0.60 10.69
C LYS A 29 1.15 -2.09 10.90
N GLY A 30 2.16 -2.87 10.63
CA GLY A 30 2.07 -4.32 10.81
C GLY A 30 1.22 -4.99 9.76
N GLY A 31 1.18 -4.42 8.57
CA GLY A 31 0.37 -4.97 7.51
C GLY A 31 1.15 -5.87 6.60
N ASN A 32 0.43 -6.71 5.88
CA ASN A 32 1.01 -7.55 4.84
C ASN A 32 0.54 -7.06 3.50
N ILE A 33 1.45 -6.98 2.56
CA ILE A 33 1.08 -6.58 1.22
C ILE A 33 0.55 -7.79 0.49
N GLU A 34 -0.72 -7.75 0.13
CA GLU A 34 -1.37 -8.88 -0.52
C GLU A 34 -1.30 -8.78 -2.03
N LYS A 35 -1.31 -7.58 -2.55
CA LYS A 35 -1.34 -7.39 -3.98
C LYS A 35 -0.71 -6.06 -4.32
N VAL A 36 0.04 -6.04 -5.40
CA VAL A 36 0.65 -4.82 -5.90
C VAL A 36 0.47 -4.78 -7.40
N ASN A 37 -0.08 -3.69 -7.90
CA ASN A 37 -0.15 -3.45 -9.33
C ASN A 37 0.48 -2.13 -9.63
N GLN A 38 1.26 -2.07 -10.69
CA GLN A 38 1.93 -0.85 -11.09
C GLN A 38 1.59 -0.56 -12.53
N ASN A 39 1.46 0.70 -12.83
CA ASN A 39 1.11 1.14 -14.15
C ASN A 39 1.80 2.44 -14.46
N VAL A 40 2.13 2.64 -15.72
CA VAL A 40 2.68 3.91 -16.14
C VAL A 40 1.77 4.46 -17.22
N ILE A 41 1.22 5.64 -16.98
CA ILE A 41 0.34 6.28 -17.93
C ILE A 41 0.95 7.61 -18.25
N LYS A 42 1.37 7.77 -19.48
CA LYS A 42 2.07 8.95 -19.93
C LYS A 42 3.30 9.12 -19.07
N ASN A 43 3.41 10.16 -18.33
CA ASN A 43 4.58 10.37 -17.49
C ASN A 43 4.32 10.12 -16.04
N LEU A 44 3.20 9.49 -15.74
CA LEU A 44 2.84 9.29 -14.34
C LEU A 44 2.91 7.83 -13.98
N PHE A 45 3.38 7.59 -12.79
CA PHE A 45 3.45 6.26 -12.23
C PHE A 45 2.26 6.06 -11.30
N GLY A 46 1.53 4.98 -11.52
CA GLY A 46 0.42 4.63 -10.65
C GLY A 46 0.70 3.33 -9.93
N MET A 47 0.28 3.24 -8.71
CA MET A 47 0.46 2.02 -7.93
C MET A 47 -0.78 1.75 -7.11
N TYR A 48 -1.21 0.50 -7.11
CA TYR A 48 -2.32 0.06 -6.30
C TYR A 48 -1.81 -1.04 -5.38
N LEU A 49 -2.11 -0.90 -4.10
CA LEU A 49 -1.71 -1.88 -3.11
C LEU A 49 -2.91 -2.38 -2.36
N GLU A 50 -2.92 -3.66 -2.05
CA GLU A 50 -3.85 -4.20 -1.07
C GLU A 50 -3.04 -4.65 0.12
N VAL A 51 -3.35 -4.11 1.26
CA VAL A 51 -2.64 -4.42 2.49
C VAL A 51 -3.62 -5.01 3.48
N SER A 52 -3.25 -6.12 4.06
CA SER A 52 -4.12 -6.77 5.04
C SER A 52 -3.53 -6.66 6.42
N PHE A 53 -4.40 -6.58 7.39
CA PHE A 53 -4.01 -6.50 8.79
C PHE A 53 -4.74 -7.59 9.54
N SER A 54 -4.02 -8.49 10.12
CA SER A 54 -4.63 -9.59 10.83
C SER A 54 -4.92 -9.28 12.27
N LYS A 55 -4.35 -8.17 12.79
CA LYS A 55 -4.65 -7.77 14.14
C LYS A 55 -5.64 -6.65 14.13
N LYS A 56 -6.23 -6.40 15.27
CA LYS A 56 -7.06 -5.25 15.41
C LYS A 56 -6.27 -4.02 15.24
N LEU A 57 -6.77 -3.13 14.49
CA LEU A 57 -6.07 -1.91 14.30
C LEU A 57 -6.27 -0.95 15.39
N ASP A 58 -7.16 -1.08 16.18
CA ASP A 58 -7.40 -0.13 17.10
C ASP A 58 -6.75 -0.24 18.17
N THR A 59 -6.66 -0.13 18.55
CA THR A 59 -6.32 -0.26 19.29
C THR A 59 -6.22 0.40 20.19
N LYS A 60 -6.60 0.51 20.63
CA LYS A 60 -6.66 0.90 21.47
C LYS A 60 -6.39 1.30 21.74
#